data_56eb13b25131b85e2aaa34f2ad846f10
#
_entry.id   56eb13b25131b85e2aaa34f2ad846f10
#
_cell.length_a   1.000
_cell.length_b   1.000
_cell.length_c   1.000
_cell.angle_alpha   90.00
_cell.angle_beta   90.00
_cell.angle_gamma   90.00
#
_symmetry.space_group_name_H-M   'P 1'
#
loop_
_entity.id
_entity.type
_entity.pdbx_description
1 polymer ?
#
loop_
_entity_poly.entity_id
_entity_poly.type
_entity_poly.pdbx_seq_one_letter_code
_entity_poly.pdbx_strand_id
1 'polypeptide(L)'
;MAPKKKPGKTDGEPDIFEEFLKKYGKNQKEFDTPKIQEVQDIINKVQEEGEDVIAWNFSREFDPMSFRVLWNTLRQVGLNTIKAIRIWKCNGGDESVRSVCQYLDSNPPPAVEDLQFTDNGLTALGCEFLGRTLGPTGNKVVNLLRLDYNLIGTAGIQKLSVGLTQNATLRHLSLQYCGIGEDGGEHVAHILMFIRCAIERLELRGNYLGNKGVISIFQGARRSKNLRAIDVFDNKFADSPEVIEALRDLFANNTKLESYKLGGNQMSDAGVRQLIQGMVGHSHLKEVFVPERCKEENIEALFQLTQAKKGKKGKKGKKK
;
A
#
# COMPACT_ATOMS: atom_id res chain seq x y z
N MET A 1 -32.26 -1.33 29.37
CA MET A 1 -32.33 -2.36 28.32
C MET A 1 -31.18 -3.32 28.54
N ALA A 2 -31.44 -4.62 28.66
CA ALA A 2 -30.37 -5.61 28.80
C ALA A 2 -29.55 -5.70 27.48
N PRO A 3 -28.20 -5.88 27.54
CA PRO A 3 -27.38 -5.99 26.37
C PRO A 3 -27.81 -7.20 25.53
N LYS A 4 -27.94 -7.02 24.22
CA LYS A 4 -28.24 -8.10 23.27
C LYS A 4 -27.08 -9.10 23.29
N LYS A 5 -27.35 -10.38 23.57
CA LYS A 5 -26.36 -11.46 23.46
C LYS A 5 -25.85 -11.56 22.03
N LYS A 6 -24.51 -11.59 21.87
CA LYS A 6 -23.84 -11.86 20.58
C LYS A 6 -24.28 -13.24 20.06
N PRO A 7 -24.65 -13.40 18.80
CA PRO A 7 -24.94 -14.72 18.21
C PRO A 7 -23.61 -15.48 18.03
N GLY A 8 -23.48 -16.64 18.69
CA GLY A 8 -22.39 -17.60 18.46
C GLY A 8 -21.42 -17.87 19.61
N LYS A 9 -21.61 -17.30 20.80
CA LYS A 9 -20.78 -17.66 21.97
C LYS A 9 -21.35 -18.90 22.69
N THR A 10 -20.49 -19.92 22.87
CA THR A 10 -20.71 -21.01 23.84
C THR A 10 -20.53 -20.45 25.26
N ASP A 11 -21.47 -20.73 26.15
CA ASP A 11 -21.39 -20.33 27.57
C ASP A 11 -20.13 -20.96 28.20
N GLY A 12 -19.12 -20.12 28.49
CA GLY A 12 -17.91 -20.53 29.20
C GLY A 12 -16.56 -20.07 28.67
N GLU A 13 -16.45 -19.59 27.42
CA GLU A 13 -15.19 -19.02 26.93
C GLU A 13 -15.07 -17.54 27.34
N PRO A 14 -13.89 -17.13 27.92
CA PRO A 14 -13.66 -15.73 28.28
C PRO A 14 -13.70 -14.85 27.02
N ASP A 15 -14.38 -13.72 27.12
CA ASP A 15 -14.38 -12.73 26.04
C ASP A 15 -12.99 -12.12 25.91
N ILE A 16 -12.28 -12.42 24.83
CA ILE A 16 -10.92 -11.91 24.54
C ILE A 16 -10.89 -10.38 24.63
N PHE A 17 -11.97 -9.71 24.24
CA PHE A 17 -12.04 -8.26 24.32
C PHE A 17 -12.18 -7.78 25.79
N GLU A 18 -12.92 -8.47 26.63
CA GLU A 18 -12.98 -8.17 28.07
C GLU A 18 -11.63 -8.41 28.75
N GLU A 19 -10.91 -9.48 28.36
CA GLU A 19 -9.55 -9.75 28.83
C GLU A 19 -8.62 -8.61 28.40
N PHE A 20 -8.72 -8.15 27.16
CA PHE A 20 -7.97 -6.99 26.66
C PHE A 20 -8.24 -5.75 27.53
N LEU A 21 -9.51 -5.40 27.79
CA LEU A 21 -9.87 -4.23 28.59
C LEU A 21 -9.25 -4.27 29.99
N LYS A 22 -9.37 -5.42 30.66
CA LYS A 22 -8.82 -5.63 32.01
C LYS A 22 -7.31 -5.46 32.02
N LYS A 23 -6.62 -6.10 31.08
CA LYS A 23 -5.17 -6.09 31.00
C LYS A 23 -4.63 -4.75 30.56
N TYR A 24 -5.30 -4.09 29.58
CA TYR A 24 -4.92 -2.76 29.11
C TYR A 24 -5.05 -1.71 30.23
N GLY A 25 -6.15 -1.71 30.97
CA GLY A 25 -6.33 -0.81 32.10
C GLY A 25 -5.30 -1.05 33.24
N LYS A 26 -4.86 -2.31 33.46
CA LYS A 26 -3.78 -2.62 34.39
C LYS A 26 -2.45 -2.07 33.90
N ASN A 27 -2.10 -2.36 32.65
CA ASN A 27 -0.82 -1.93 32.06
C ASN A 27 -0.72 -0.40 31.97
N GLN A 28 -1.83 0.32 31.64
CA GLN A 28 -1.85 1.79 31.66
C GLN A 28 -1.51 2.36 33.03
N LYS A 29 -2.04 1.77 34.12
CA LYS A 29 -1.73 2.18 35.50
C LYS A 29 -0.29 1.85 35.89
N GLU A 30 0.20 0.69 35.48
CA GLU A 30 1.56 0.22 35.80
C GLU A 30 2.62 1.10 35.14
N PHE A 31 2.42 1.51 33.90
CA PHE A 31 3.35 2.35 33.14
C PHE A 31 3.02 3.83 33.19
N ASP A 32 2.01 4.24 33.98
CA ASP A 32 1.55 5.63 34.09
C ASP A 32 1.33 6.33 32.74
N THR A 33 0.64 5.63 31.83
CA THR A 33 0.44 6.12 30.47
C THR A 33 -0.94 6.74 30.25
N PRO A 34 -1.02 7.88 29.50
CA PRO A 34 -2.31 8.47 29.19
C PRO A 34 -3.17 7.57 28.30
N LYS A 35 -4.47 7.79 28.35
CA LYS A 35 -5.42 7.08 27.46
C LYS A 35 -5.28 7.59 26.04
N ILE A 36 -5.29 6.67 25.08
CA ILE A 36 -5.41 6.99 23.65
C ILE A 36 -6.91 7.14 23.36
N GLN A 37 -7.34 8.32 22.91
CA GLN A 37 -8.77 8.62 22.73
C GLN A 37 -9.43 7.69 21.72
N GLU A 38 -8.78 7.41 20.58
CA GLU A 38 -9.33 6.50 19.58
C GLU A 38 -9.53 5.08 20.11
N VAL A 39 -8.66 4.62 21.02
CA VAL A 39 -8.85 3.32 21.70
C VAL A 39 -10.07 3.37 22.61
N GLN A 40 -10.29 4.48 23.34
CA GLN A 40 -11.47 4.65 24.17
C GLN A 40 -12.74 4.68 23.31
N ASP A 41 -12.72 5.34 22.16
CA ASP A 41 -13.84 5.39 21.22
C ASP A 41 -14.16 3.99 20.66
N ILE A 42 -13.12 3.19 20.34
CA ILE A 42 -13.29 1.78 19.94
C ILE A 42 -13.92 0.95 21.06
N ILE A 43 -13.44 1.11 22.30
CA ILE A 43 -13.97 0.41 23.47
C ILE A 43 -15.46 0.72 23.66
N ASN A 44 -15.82 2.01 23.64
CA ASN A 44 -17.20 2.44 23.79
C ASN A 44 -18.08 1.85 22.70
N LYS A 45 -17.62 1.89 21.45
CA LYS A 45 -18.37 1.34 20.32
C LYS A 45 -18.62 -0.17 20.43
N VAL A 46 -17.63 -0.95 20.82
CA VAL A 46 -17.79 -2.40 21.03
C VAL A 46 -18.77 -2.68 22.16
N GLN A 47 -18.72 -1.88 23.24
CA GLN A 47 -19.60 -2.05 24.38
C GLN A 47 -21.07 -1.64 24.10
N GLU A 48 -21.27 -0.57 23.32
CA GLU A 48 -22.60 -0.05 22.98
C GLU A 48 -23.28 -0.84 21.86
N GLU A 49 -22.56 -1.12 20.78
CA GLU A 49 -23.10 -1.76 19.57
C GLU A 49 -23.01 -3.29 19.63
N GLY A 50 -22.13 -3.84 20.46
CA GLY A 50 -21.90 -5.29 20.55
C GLY A 50 -21.22 -5.88 19.32
N GLU A 51 -20.67 -5.05 18.43
CA GLU A 51 -19.99 -5.45 17.20
C GLU A 51 -18.46 -5.34 17.35
N ASP A 52 -17.73 -6.28 16.75
CA ASP A 52 -16.27 -6.21 16.74
C ASP A 52 -15.81 -5.10 15.81
N VAL A 53 -14.99 -4.18 16.32
CA VAL A 53 -14.35 -3.16 15.50
C VAL A 53 -13.12 -3.76 14.80
N ILE A 54 -13.25 -3.99 13.50
CA ILE A 54 -12.23 -4.63 12.68
C ILE A 54 -11.18 -3.65 12.12
N ALA A 55 -11.46 -2.34 12.15
CA ALA A 55 -10.54 -1.30 11.66
C ALA A 55 -10.17 -0.33 12.79
N TRP A 56 -8.90 -0.27 13.12
CA TRP A 56 -8.34 0.62 14.13
C TRP A 56 -7.67 1.79 13.45
N ASN A 57 -8.29 2.98 13.56
CA ASN A 57 -7.84 4.19 12.89
C ASN A 57 -7.37 5.20 13.93
N PHE A 58 -6.15 5.70 13.76
CA PHE A 58 -5.53 6.72 14.60
C PHE A 58 -5.28 7.97 13.75
N SER A 59 -5.69 9.13 14.25
CA SER A 59 -5.57 10.42 13.55
C SER A 59 -5.19 11.58 14.47
N ARG A 60 -4.85 11.28 15.71
CA ARG A 60 -4.35 12.24 16.70
C ARG A 60 -2.97 11.82 17.16
N GLU A 61 -2.17 12.79 17.57
CA GLU A 61 -0.90 12.49 18.21
C GLU A 61 -1.13 11.68 19.49
N PHE A 62 -0.27 10.72 19.74
CA PHE A 62 -0.30 9.88 20.92
C PHE A 62 1.05 9.86 21.62
N ASP A 63 1.03 9.63 22.92
CA ASP A 63 2.24 9.34 23.68
C ASP A 63 2.85 8.00 23.19
N PRO A 64 4.15 7.97 22.80
CA PRO A 64 4.79 6.76 22.26
C PRO A 64 4.76 5.58 23.23
N MET A 65 4.83 5.81 24.56
CA MET A 65 4.75 4.74 25.53
C MET A 65 3.32 4.17 25.62
N SER A 66 2.29 5.02 25.58
CA SER A 66 0.88 4.59 25.52
C SER A 66 0.62 3.69 24.33
N PHE A 67 1.16 4.06 23.17
CA PHE A 67 1.02 3.28 21.94
C PHE A 67 1.72 1.93 22.03
N ARG A 68 2.93 1.91 22.58
CA ARG A 68 3.68 0.68 22.86
C ARG A 68 2.94 -0.23 23.84
N VAL A 69 2.38 0.32 24.91
CA VAL A 69 1.58 -0.43 25.91
C VAL A 69 0.34 -1.04 25.26
N LEU A 70 -0.33 -0.30 24.37
CA LEU A 70 -1.48 -0.80 23.61
C LEU A 70 -1.12 -2.06 22.81
N TRP A 71 -0.15 -1.95 21.89
CA TRP A 71 0.19 -3.05 20.98
C TRP A 71 0.79 -4.25 21.71
N ASN A 72 1.55 -4.00 22.76
CA ASN A 72 2.07 -5.09 23.60
C ASN A 72 0.94 -5.81 24.35
N THR A 73 -0.08 -5.08 24.81
CA THR A 73 -1.27 -5.68 25.44
C THR A 73 -2.07 -6.52 24.46
N LEU A 74 -2.34 -5.99 23.26
CA LEU A 74 -3.04 -6.72 22.19
C LEU A 74 -2.32 -8.03 21.84
N ARG A 75 -0.98 -7.97 21.72
CA ARG A 75 -0.14 -9.14 21.49
C ARG A 75 -0.26 -10.17 22.62
N GLN A 76 -0.20 -9.72 23.89
CA GLN A 76 -0.24 -10.60 25.07
C GLN A 76 -1.60 -11.28 25.26
N VAL A 77 -2.67 -10.63 24.85
CA VAL A 77 -4.05 -11.17 24.92
C VAL A 77 -4.35 -12.06 23.71
N GLY A 78 -3.65 -11.85 22.61
CA GLY A 78 -3.91 -12.57 21.36
C GLY A 78 -5.17 -12.07 20.64
N LEU A 79 -5.55 -10.79 20.80
CA LEU A 79 -6.68 -10.22 20.06
C LEU A 79 -6.33 -10.19 18.57
N ASN A 80 -6.98 -11.02 17.78
CA ASN A 80 -6.66 -11.24 16.36
C ASN A 80 -7.78 -10.82 15.39
N THR A 81 -8.83 -10.16 15.87
CA THR A 81 -9.99 -9.73 15.07
C THR A 81 -9.71 -8.48 14.22
N ILE A 82 -8.62 -7.76 14.50
CA ILE A 82 -8.25 -6.53 13.79
C ILE A 82 -7.82 -6.88 12.37
N LYS A 83 -8.48 -6.29 11.37
CA LYS A 83 -8.18 -6.46 9.94
C LYS A 83 -7.48 -5.26 9.32
N ALA A 84 -7.65 -4.06 9.89
CA ALA A 84 -7.03 -2.85 9.39
C ALA A 84 -6.43 -2.03 10.53
N ILE A 85 -5.19 -1.56 10.34
CA ILE A 85 -4.49 -0.63 11.21
C ILE A 85 -4.08 0.57 10.35
N ARG A 86 -4.64 1.75 10.65
CA ARG A 86 -4.38 2.97 9.90
C ARG A 86 -3.97 4.08 10.85
N ILE A 87 -2.77 4.58 10.66
CA ILE A 87 -2.15 5.62 11.47
C ILE A 87 -1.84 6.80 10.55
N TRP A 88 -2.51 7.93 10.77
CA TRP A 88 -2.41 9.11 9.92
C TRP A 88 -2.10 10.35 10.75
N LYS A 89 -0.97 11.00 10.46
CA LYS A 89 -0.54 12.25 11.12
C LYS A 89 -0.46 12.18 12.65
N CYS A 90 -0.03 11.03 13.17
CA CYS A 90 0.06 10.83 14.62
C CYS A 90 1.45 11.10 15.18
N ASN A 91 2.42 11.50 14.33
CA ASN A 91 3.81 11.77 14.71
C ASN A 91 4.48 10.58 15.44
N GLY A 92 4.03 9.35 15.15
CA GLY A 92 4.45 8.15 15.86
C GLY A 92 5.85 7.64 15.52
N GLY A 93 6.43 8.11 14.41
CA GLY A 93 7.79 7.75 13.98
C GLY A 93 8.02 6.23 13.84
N ASP A 94 9.28 5.84 13.85
CA ASP A 94 9.69 4.44 13.71
C ASP A 94 9.27 3.57 14.88
N GLU A 95 9.08 4.13 16.09
CA GLU A 95 8.61 3.38 17.27
C GLU A 95 7.17 2.90 17.13
N SER A 96 6.31 3.67 16.46
CA SER A 96 4.95 3.22 16.14
C SER A 96 4.96 2.01 15.24
N VAL A 97 5.79 2.04 14.19
CA VAL A 97 5.99 0.90 13.28
C VAL A 97 6.51 -0.31 14.02
N ARG A 98 7.55 -0.13 14.86
CA ARG A 98 8.14 -1.21 15.65
C ARG A 98 7.11 -1.90 16.53
N SER A 99 6.27 -1.12 17.22
CA SER A 99 5.24 -1.65 18.13
C SER A 99 4.19 -2.46 17.38
N VAL A 100 3.74 -1.98 16.23
CA VAL A 100 2.80 -2.71 15.36
C VAL A 100 3.45 -3.95 14.76
N CYS A 101 4.70 -3.87 14.29
CA CYS A 101 5.44 -5.03 13.79
C CYS A 101 5.54 -6.15 14.85
N GLN A 102 5.83 -5.82 16.10
CA GLN A 102 5.86 -6.79 17.19
C GLN A 102 4.51 -7.48 17.42
N TYR A 103 3.41 -6.76 17.21
CA TYR A 103 2.06 -7.35 17.24
C TYR A 103 1.81 -8.24 16.02
N LEU A 104 2.21 -7.83 14.82
CA LEU A 104 2.06 -8.61 13.59
C LEU A 104 2.87 -9.91 13.60
N ASP A 105 3.99 -9.92 14.33
CA ASP A 105 4.88 -11.09 14.49
C ASP A 105 4.42 -12.05 15.60
N SER A 106 3.19 -11.88 16.14
CA SER A 106 2.58 -12.80 17.10
C SER A 106 2.36 -14.19 16.48
N ASN A 107 2.28 -15.19 17.34
CA ASN A 107 1.96 -16.55 16.92
C ASN A 107 0.73 -17.07 17.72
N PRO A 108 -0.42 -17.28 17.10
CA PRO A 108 -0.70 -17.07 15.65
C PRO A 108 -0.68 -15.58 15.28
N PRO A 109 -0.40 -15.28 13.99
CA PRO A 109 -0.40 -13.88 13.51
C PRO A 109 -1.84 -13.32 13.51
N PRO A 110 -2.00 -12.00 13.80
CA PRO A 110 -3.31 -11.36 13.72
C PRO A 110 -3.81 -11.26 12.27
N ALA A 111 -5.13 -11.08 12.10
CA ALA A 111 -5.80 -11.04 10.80
C ALA A 111 -5.63 -9.71 10.04
N VAL A 112 -4.59 -8.93 10.32
CA VAL A 112 -4.37 -7.60 9.72
C VAL A 112 -3.99 -7.73 8.26
N GLU A 113 -4.88 -7.30 7.39
CA GLU A 113 -4.70 -7.28 5.93
C GLU A 113 -4.29 -5.90 5.41
N ASP A 114 -4.77 -4.82 6.04
CA ASP A 114 -4.56 -3.42 5.65
C ASP A 114 -3.71 -2.71 6.70
N LEU A 115 -2.49 -2.30 6.31
CA LEU A 115 -1.53 -1.61 7.16
C LEU A 115 -1.12 -0.28 6.56
N GLN A 116 -1.39 0.83 7.27
CA GLN A 116 -1.11 2.16 6.78
C GLN A 116 -0.43 3.03 7.85
N PHE A 117 0.69 3.64 7.46
CA PHE A 117 1.41 4.66 8.24
C PHE A 117 1.61 5.90 7.36
N THR A 118 0.59 6.74 7.26
CA THR A 118 0.62 7.91 6.38
C THR A 118 1.01 9.16 7.16
N ASP A 119 2.07 9.87 6.72
CA ASP A 119 2.53 11.13 7.30
C ASP A 119 2.80 11.00 8.82
N ASN A 120 3.73 10.10 9.18
CA ASN A 120 4.08 9.80 10.57
C ASN A 120 5.55 10.01 10.91
N GLY A 121 6.36 10.55 9.99
CA GLY A 121 7.78 10.78 10.22
C GLY A 121 8.61 9.49 10.22
N LEU A 122 8.20 8.48 9.44
CA LEU A 122 8.98 7.26 9.28
C LEU A 122 10.28 7.53 8.56
N THR A 123 11.32 6.79 8.99
CA THR A 123 12.65 6.80 8.39
C THR A 123 13.01 5.42 7.81
N ALA A 124 14.27 5.26 7.40
CA ALA A 124 14.79 3.98 6.95
C ALA A 124 14.74 2.90 8.06
N LEU A 125 14.73 3.28 9.33
CA LEU A 125 14.62 2.34 10.44
C LEU A 125 13.23 1.70 10.51
N GLY A 126 12.16 2.49 10.38
CA GLY A 126 10.78 1.97 10.27
C GLY A 126 10.62 1.03 9.07
N CYS A 127 11.23 1.40 7.94
CA CYS A 127 11.26 0.52 6.75
C CYS A 127 11.99 -0.80 6.99
N GLU A 128 13.04 -0.81 7.82
CA GLU A 128 13.75 -2.04 8.20
C GLU A 128 12.85 -2.95 9.04
N PHE A 129 12.10 -2.43 10.01
CA PHE A 129 11.15 -3.22 10.79
C PHE A 129 10.09 -3.84 9.89
N LEU A 130 9.48 -3.05 9.01
CA LEU A 130 8.49 -3.55 8.04
C LEU A 130 9.08 -4.60 7.10
N GLY A 131 10.29 -4.39 6.60
CA GLY A 131 10.98 -5.34 5.74
C GLY A 131 11.21 -6.69 6.41
N ARG A 132 11.55 -6.72 7.71
CA ARG A 132 11.68 -7.97 8.47
C ARG A 132 10.31 -8.64 8.66
N THR A 133 9.33 -7.90 9.17
CA THR A 133 7.98 -8.42 9.46
C THR A 133 7.27 -8.95 8.21
N LEU A 134 7.44 -8.30 7.06
CA LEU A 134 6.83 -8.72 5.78
C LEU A 134 7.74 -9.63 4.95
N GLY A 135 8.90 -9.98 5.46
CA GLY A 135 9.90 -10.81 4.80
C GLY A 135 9.47 -12.27 4.59
N PRO A 136 10.38 -13.11 4.06
CA PRO A 136 10.05 -14.48 3.64
C PRO A 136 9.54 -15.38 4.77
N THR A 137 10.02 -15.18 6.00
CA THR A 137 9.63 -15.95 7.20
C THR A 137 8.63 -15.21 8.09
N GLY A 138 8.30 -13.94 7.77
CA GLY A 138 7.42 -13.09 8.58
C GLY A 138 5.94 -13.24 8.24
N ASN A 139 5.19 -12.16 8.50
CA ASN A 139 3.74 -12.10 8.33
C ASN A 139 3.30 -12.35 6.88
N LYS A 140 2.27 -13.17 6.69
CA LYS A 140 1.70 -13.56 5.39
C LYS A 140 0.23 -13.14 5.23
N VAL A 141 -0.26 -12.27 6.10
CA VAL A 141 -1.66 -11.81 6.09
C VAL A 141 -1.76 -10.42 5.45
N VAL A 142 -0.80 -9.52 5.74
CA VAL A 142 -0.80 -8.16 5.19
C VAL A 142 -0.73 -8.21 3.66
N ASN A 143 -1.74 -7.65 3.01
CA ASN A 143 -1.85 -7.55 1.56
C ASN A 143 -1.86 -6.11 1.03
N LEU A 144 -2.08 -5.10 1.89
CA LEU A 144 -1.97 -3.68 1.60
C LEU A 144 -0.98 -3.02 2.57
N LEU A 145 0.03 -2.34 2.02
CA LEU A 145 0.96 -1.49 2.76
C LEU A 145 0.95 -0.09 2.16
N ARG A 146 0.66 0.94 2.99
CA ARG A 146 0.75 2.35 2.61
C ARG A 146 1.66 3.10 3.55
N LEU A 147 2.67 3.77 2.98
CA LEU A 147 3.67 4.56 3.71
C LEU A 147 3.75 6.00 3.18
N ASP A 148 2.69 6.51 2.56
CA ASP A 148 2.67 7.79 1.88
C ASP A 148 3.07 8.95 2.81
N TYR A 149 3.72 9.98 2.24
CA TYR A 149 4.14 11.20 2.94
C TYR A 149 5.15 10.97 4.09
N ASN A 150 5.94 9.90 4.02
CA ASN A 150 7.08 9.70 4.92
C ASN A 150 8.38 9.84 4.13
N LEU A 151 9.28 10.72 4.53
CA LEU A 151 10.54 10.96 3.83
C LEU A 151 11.55 9.82 4.07
N ILE A 152 11.17 8.61 3.69
CA ILE A 152 11.99 7.41 3.85
C ILE A 152 13.22 7.39 2.94
N GLY A 153 13.15 8.07 1.80
CA GLY A 153 14.25 8.20 0.84
C GLY A 153 14.72 6.89 0.20
N THR A 154 15.84 6.97 -0.52
CA THR A 154 16.50 5.79 -1.12
C THR A 154 16.90 4.77 -0.05
N ALA A 155 17.41 5.22 1.09
CA ALA A 155 17.80 4.32 2.18
C ALA A 155 16.60 3.53 2.74
N GLY A 156 15.44 4.17 2.88
CA GLY A 156 14.22 3.50 3.35
C GLY A 156 13.72 2.44 2.37
N ILE A 157 13.63 2.76 1.09
CA ILE A 157 13.20 1.76 0.10
C ILE A 157 14.23 0.62 -0.04
N GLN A 158 15.52 0.88 0.11
CA GLN A 158 16.55 -0.15 0.17
C GLN A 158 16.29 -1.13 1.32
N LYS A 159 16.05 -0.64 2.54
CA LYS A 159 15.76 -1.46 3.72
C LYS A 159 14.46 -2.25 3.56
N LEU A 160 13.41 -1.61 3.07
CA LEU A 160 12.12 -2.25 2.83
C LEU A 160 12.22 -3.35 1.76
N SER A 161 12.98 -3.12 0.69
CA SER A 161 13.14 -4.05 -0.43
C SER A 161 13.77 -5.37 -0.02
N VAL A 162 14.66 -5.40 0.97
CA VAL A 162 15.29 -6.63 1.48
C VAL A 162 14.26 -7.69 1.87
N GLY A 163 13.17 -7.29 2.53
CA GLY A 163 12.07 -8.20 2.86
C GLY A 163 11.11 -8.43 1.70
N LEU A 164 10.72 -7.34 1.01
CA LEU A 164 9.68 -7.41 -0.02
C LEU A 164 10.12 -8.13 -1.30
N THR A 165 11.43 -8.22 -1.59
CA THR A 165 11.94 -9.02 -2.74
C THR A 165 11.62 -10.52 -2.65
N GLN A 166 11.12 -11.00 -1.53
CA GLN A 166 10.65 -12.38 -1.37
C GLN A 166 9.22 -12.48 -0.84
N ASN A 167 8.50 -11.35 -0.78
CA ASN A 167 7.12 -11.33 -0.34
C ASN A 167 6.19 -11.76 -1.48
N ALA A 168 5.29 -12.70 -1.19
CA ALA A 168 4.33 -13.26 -2.14
C ALA A 168 2.86 -13.00 -1.74
N THR A 169 2.62 -12.08 -0.79
CA THR A 169 1.28 -11.78 -0.25
C THR A 169 0.84 -10.35 -0.47
N LEU A 170 1.77 -9.39 -0.48
CA LEU A 170 1.47 -7.97 -0.64
C LEU A 170 0.95 -7.68 -2.07
N ARG A 171 -0.29 -7.17 -2.16
CA ARG A 171 -0.96 -6.86 -3.42
C ARG A 171 -0.97 -5.37 -3.75
N HIS A 172 -0.99 -4.53 -2.73
CA HIS A 172 -0.99 -3.08 -2.89
C HIS A 172 0.15 -2.47 -2.09
N LEU A 173 1.06 -1.79 -2.80
CA LEU A 173 2.17 -1.02 -2.21
C LEU A 173 2.02 0.44 -2.61
N SER A 174 1.84 1.32 -1.62
CA SER A 174 1.79 2.77 -1.82
C SER A 174 2.93 3.45 -1.07
N LEU A 175 3.73 4.21 -1.82
CA LEU A 175 4.93 4.94 -1.38
C LEU A 175 4.93 6.35 -1.98
N GLN A 176 3.78 7.03 -1.97
CA GLN A 176 3.63 8.35 -2.58
C GLN A 176 4.33 9.41 -1.72
N TYR A 177 5.00 10.35 -2.37
CA TYR A 177 5.70 11.46 -1.69
C TYR A 177 6.68 11.01 -0.60
N CYS A 178 7.44 9.95 -0.89
CA CYS A 178 8.39 9.35 0.03
C CYS A 178 9.86 9.76 -0.20
N GLY A 179 10.13 10.58 -1.22
CA GLY A 179 11.49 11.08 -1.53
C GLY A 179 12.46 9.98 -2.00
N ILE A 180 11.96 8.96 -2.67
CA ILE A 180 12.73 7.75 -3.04
C ILE A 180 13.96 8.08 -3.91
N GLY A 181 13.86 9.07 -4.83
CA GLY A 181 14.95 9.46 -5.72
C GLY A 181 15.26 8.46 -6.85
N GLU A 182 16.18 8.83 -7.73
CA GLU A 182 16.52 8.06 -8.92
C GLU A 182 17.07 6.66 -8.59
N ASP A 183 18.01 6.58 -7.65
CA ASP A 183 18.64 5.31 -7.26
C ASP A 183 17.65 4.37 -6.54
N GLY A 184 16.63 4.92 -5.88
CA GLY A 184 15.57 4.14 -5.24
C GLY A 184 14.70 3.34 -6.22
N GLY A 185 14.62 3.78 -7.47
CA GLY A 185 13.90 3.06 -8.53
C GLY A 185 14.40 1.63 -8.76
N GLU A 186 15.69 1.38 -8.61
CA GLU A 186 16.28 0.04 -8.73
C GLU A 186 15.79 -0.90 -7.61
N HIS A 187 15.69 -0.41 -6.38
CA HIS A 187 15.16 -1.22 -5.26
C HIS A 187 13.69 -1.58 -5.44
N VAL A 188 12.88 -0.67 -5.99
CA VAL A 188 11.49 -0.96 -6.37
C VAL A 188 11.44 -2.00 -7.50
N ALA A 189 12.28 -1.87 -8.50
CA ALA A 189 12.37 -2.84 -9.61
C ALA A 189 12.71 -4.25 -9.11
N HIS A 190 13.64 -4.38 -8.16
CA HIS A 190 13.99 -5.67 -7.56
C HIS A 190 12.80 -6.35 -6.87
N ILE A 191 11.93 -5.59 -6.19
CA ILE A 191 10.69 -6.14 -5.62
C ILE A 191 9.80 -6.73 -6.72
N LEU A 192 9.61 -6.00 -7.83
CA LEU A 192 8.74 -6.43 -8.93
C LEU A 192 9.29 -7.64 -9.70
N MET A 193 10.62 -7.82 -9.75
CA MET A 193 11.27 -8.93 -10.47
C MET A 193 11.16 -10.28 -9.77
N PHE A 194 10.74 -10.33 -8.51
CA PHE A 194 10.55 -11.59 -7.82
C PHE A 194 9.46 -12.42 -8.50
N ILE A 195 9.76 -13.68 -8.82
CA ILE A 195 8.89 -14.55 -9.64
C ILE A 195 7.48 -14.77 -9.03
N ARG A 196 7.36 -14.70 -7.70
CA ARG A 196 6.09 -14.82 -6.98
C ARG A 196 5.59 -13.48 -6.42
N CYS A 197 6.12 -12.35 -6.88
CA CYS A 197 5.64 -11.03 -6.48
C CYS A 197 4.14 -10.93 -6.73
N ALA A 198 3.37 -10.66 -5.69
CA ALA A 198 1.91 -10.58 -5.74
C ALA A 198 1.38 -9.16 -5.99
N ILE A 199 2.24 -8.15 -6.12
CA ILE A 199 1.84 -6.75 -6.25
C ILE A 199 1.00 -6.57 -7.52
N GLU A 200 -0.24 -6.13 -7.31
CA GLU A 200 -1.22 -5.79 -8.34
C GLU A 200 -1.30 -4.27 -8.57
N ARG A 201 -1.04 -3.48 -7.52
CA ARG A 201 -1.05 -2.01 -7.59
C ARG A 201 0.19 -1.44 -6.92
N LEU A 202 0.90 -0.59 -7.68
CA LEU A 202 2.09 0.13 -7.22
C LEU A 202 1.88 1.63 -7.38
N GLU A 203 1.95 2.39 -6.30
CA GLU A 203 1.77 3.84 -6.27
C GLU A 203 3.06 4.52 -5.81
N LEU A 204 3.67 5.32 -6.70
CA LEU A 204 4.98 5.97 -6.53
C LEU A 204 4.94 7.48 -6.84
N ARG A 205 3.77 8.10 -6.78
CA ARG A 205 3.61 9.53 -7.10
C ARG A 205 4.56 10.40 -6.28
N GLY A 206 5.17 11.41 -6.91
CA GLY A 206 5.90 12.48 -6.22
C GLY A 206 7.22 12.04 -5.59
N ASN A 207 7.98 11.12 -6.19
CA ASN A 207 9.19 10.53 -5.61
C ASN A 207 10.53 10.98 -6.22
N TYR A 208 10.54 11.90 -7.16
CA TYR A 208 11.76 12.39 -7.83
C TYR A 208 12.57 11.28 -8.52
N LEU A 209 11.88 10.30 -9.11
CA LEU A 209 12.52 9.13 -9.73
C LEU A 209 13.37 9.45 -10.97
N GLY A 210 13.12 10.59 -11.65
CA GLY A 210 13.81 10.96 -12.85
C GLY A 210 13.75 9.89 -13.95
N ASN A 211 14.53 10.06 -15.02
CA ASN A 211 14.56 9.08 -16.10
C ASN A 211 15.15 7.74 -15.65
N LYS A 212 16.24 7.76 -14.89
CA LYS A 212 16.94 6.56 -14.41
C LYS A 212 16.03 5.67 -13.57
N GLY A 213 15.36 6.26 -12.57
CA GLY A 213 14.51 5.52 -11.65
C GLY A 213 13.29 4.90 -12.33
N VAL A 214 12.59 5.66 -13.23
CA VAL A 214 11.43 5.11 -13.92
C VAL A 214 11.80 4.03 -14.94
N ILE A 215 12.95 4.14 -15.63
CA ILE A 215 13.44 3.09 -16.53
C ILE A 215 13.63 1.78 -15.75
N SER A 216 14.31 1.83 -14.59
CA SER A 216 14.50 0.66 -13.73
C SER A 216 13.16 0.04 -13.33
N ILE A 217 12.18 0.86 -12.91
CA ILE A 217 10.85 0.40 -12.52
C ILE A 217 10.10 -0.23 -13.71
N PHE A 218 10.14 0.36 -14.89
CA PHE A 218 9.50 -0.21 -16.09
C PHE A 218 10.12 -1.55 -16.49
N GLN A 219 11.44 -1.69 -16.38
CA GLN A 219 12.13 -2.95 -16.60
C GLN A 219 11.74 -4.02 -15.59
N GLY A 220 11.58 -3.66 -14.32
CA GLY A 220 11.05 -4.56 -13.27
C GLY A 220 9.59 -4.95 -13.53
N ALA A 221 8.74 -3.97 -13.84
CA ALA A 221 7.32 -4.14 -14.13
C ALA A 221 7.08 -5.03 -15.37
N ARG A 222 7.94 -4.96 -16.38
CA ARG A 222 7.88 -5.81 -17.57
C ARG A 222 7.82 -7.30 -17.23
N ARG A 223 8.52 -7.71 -16.18
CA ARG A 223 8.60 -9.12 -15.74
C ARG A 223 7.52 -9.50 -14.74
N SER A 224 6.80 -8.54 -14.18
CA SER A 224 5.75 -8.79 -13.20
C SER A 224 4.55 -9.50 -13.82
N LYS A 225 4.10 -10.61 -13.21
CA LYS A 225 2.96 -11.40 -13.67
C LYS A 225 1.63 -10.95 -13.08
N ASN A 226 1.65 -10.12 -12.04
CA ASN A 226 0.45 -9.74 -11.29
C ASN A 226 0.14 -8.24 -11.36
N LEU A 227 1.12 -7.38 -11.68
CA LEU A 227 0.95 -5.93 -11.69
C LEU A 227 -0.13 -5.50 -12.72
N ARG A 228 -1.14 -4.79 -12.25
CA ARG A 228 -2.29 -4.28 -13.02
C ARG A 228 -2.33 -2.78 -13.14
N ALA A 229 -1.79 -2.07 -12.15
CA ALA A 229 -1.76 -0.61 -12.12
C ALA A 229 -0.43 -0.09 -11.60
N ILE A 230 0.11 0.91 -12.29
CA ILE A 230 1.30 1.66 -11.88
C ILE A 230 1.03 3.16 -11.91
N ASP A 231 1.34 3.84 -10.81
CA ASP A 231 1.25 5.29 -10.69
C ASP A 231 2.66 5.86 -10.47
N VAL A 232 3.21 6.50 -11.51
CA VAL A 232 4.48 7.25 -11.47
C VAL A 232 4.24 8.74 -11.79
N PHE A 233 3.06 9.24 -11.41
CA PHE A 233 2.69 10.65 -11.58
C PHE A 233 3.68 11.56 -10.84
N ASP A 234 4.03 12.73 -11.40
CA ASP A 234 4.91 13.75 -10.79
C ASP A 234 6.25 13.20 -10.28
N ASN A 235 7.02 12.54 -11.17
CA ASN A 235 8.33 11.95 -10.85
C ASN A 235 9.51 12.61 -11.58
N LYS A 236 9.29 13.76 -12.23
CA LYS A 236 10.32 14.57 -12.89
C LYS A 236 11.04 13.89 -14.06
N PHE A 237 10.50 12.82 -14.62
CA PHE A 237 11.06 12.20 -15.81
C PHE A 237 10.58 12.87 -17.10
N ALA A 238 11.39 12.78 -18.15
CA ALA A 238 11.10 13.28 -19.49
C ALA A 238 10.97 12.12 -20.49
N ASP A 239 10.49 12.42 -21.69
CA ASP A 239 10.34 11.49 -22.80
C ASP A 239 11.68 11.30 -23.57
N SER A 240 12.76 10.98 -22.85
CA SER A 240 14.01 10.58 -23.54
C SER A 240 13.79 9.29 -24.34
N PRO A 241 14.61 9.04 -25.37
CA PRO A 241 14.50 7.82 -26.17
C PRO A 241 14.47 6.55 -25.31
N GLU A 242 15.27 6.50 -24.24
CA GLU A 242 15.37 5.34 -23.34
C GLU A 242 14.10 5.14 -22.52
N VAL A 243 13.45 6.22 -22.06
CA VAL A 243 12.17 6.16 -21.34
C VAL A 243 11.07 5.67 -22.26
N ILE A 244 11.00 6.19 -23.49
CA ILE A 244 10.00 5.76 -24.49
C ILE A 244 10.21 4.30 -24.87
N GLU A 245 11.46 3.86 -25.05
CA GLU A 245 11.81 2.46 -25.34
C GLU A 245 11.39 1.55 -24.19
N ALA A 246 11.69 1.92 -22.94
CA ALA A 246 11.32 1.15 -21.75
C ALA A 246 9.78 1.02 -21.60
N LEU A 247 9.03 2.08 -21.91
CA LEU A 247 7.56 2.03 -21.91
C LEU A 247 7.01 1.14 -23.02
N ARG A 248 7.54 1.24 -24.23
CA ARG A 248 7.14 0.38 -25.37
C ARG A 248 7.41 -1.10 -25.06
N ASP A 249 8.59 -1.39 -24.51
CA ASP A 249 8.97 -2.72 -24.09
C ASP A 249 8.05 -3.25 -22.97
N LEU A 250 7.66 -2.39 -22.02
CA LEU A 250 6.69 -2.71 -20.99
C LEU A 250 5.31 -3.05 -21.58
N PHE A 251 4.79 -2.26 -22.53
CA PHE A 251 3.51 -2.53 -23.20
C PHE A 251 3.53 -3.85 -23.97
N ALA A 252 4.61 -4.13 -24.67
CA ALA A 252 4.75 -5.33 -25.47
C ALA A 252 4.83 -6.62 -24.63
N ASN A 253 5.47 -6.56 -23.46
CA ASN A 253 5.80 -7.76 -22.69
C ASN A 253 4.90 -7.98 -21.45
N ASN A 254 4.32 -6.93 -20.88
CA ASN A 254 3.40 -7.08 -19.75
C ASN A 254 1.93 -6.92 -20.18
N THR A 255 1.26 -8.03 -20.45
CA THR A 255 -0.14 -8.06 -20.88
C THR A 255 -1.15 -7.98 -19.71
N LYS A 256 -0.69 -7.88 -18.46
CA LYS A 256 -1.53 -7.76 -17.27
C LYS A 256 -1.69 -6.33 -16.78
N LEU A 257 -0.71 -5.48 -17.07
CA LEU A 257 -0.72 -4.09 -16.63
C LEU A 257 -1.69 -3.26 -17.51
N GLU A 258 -2.76 -2.79 -16.89
CA GLU A 258 -3.93 -2.20 -17.54
C GLU A 258 -4.01 -0.68 -17.34
N SER A 259 -3.42 -0.16 -16.23
CA SER A 259 -3.50 1.25 -15.85
C SER A 259 -2.12 1.85 -15.64
N TYR A 260 -1.87 2.99 -16.32
CA TYR A 260 -0.62 3.75 -16.25
C TYR A 260 -0.92 5.21 -15.95
N LYS A 261 -0.40 5.74 -14.84
CA LYS A 261 -0.49 7.17 -14.53
C LYS A 261 0.89 7.82 -14.70
N LEU A 262 1.08 8.48 -15.86
CA LEU A 262 2.32 9.13 -16.27
C LEU A 262 2.25 10.67 -16.19
N GLY A 263 1.11 11.23 -15.78
CA GLY A 263 0.88 12.67 -15.69
C GLY A 263 1.83 13.40 -14.75
N GLY A 264 1.85 14.73 -14.76
CA GLY A 264 2.73 15.53 -13.91
C GLY A 264 4.22 15.46 -14.26
N ASN A 265 4.62 14.71 -15.29
CA ASN A 265 6.01 14.54 -15.75
C ASN A 265 6.34 15.46 -16.94
N GLN A 266 7.61 15.47 -17.38
CA GLN A 266 8.10 16.39 -18.41
C GLN A 266 7.99 15.79 -19.83
N MET A 267 6.94 15.03 -20.12
CA MET A 267 6.71 14.45 -21.43
C MET A 267 6.20 15.51 -22.42
N SER A 268 6.76 15.54 -23.61
CA SER A 268 6.34 16.40 -24.72
C SER A 268 5.21 15.77 -25.55
N ASP A 269 4.56 16.58 -26.40
CA ASP A 269 3.59 16.06 -27.39
C ASP A 269 4.19 15.03 -28.35
N ALA A 270 5.48 15.18 -28.68
CA ALA A 270 6.18 14.23 -29.54
C ALA A 270 6.39 12.88 -28.82
N GLY A 271 6.78 12.91 -27.54
CA GLY A 271 6.94 11.71 -26.73
C GLY A 271 5.61 10.99 -26.52
N VAL A 272 4.53 11.73 -26.24
CA VAL A 272 3.18 11.15 -26.10
C VAL A 272 2.70 10.52 -27.41
N ARG A 273 2.96 11.13 -28.58
CA ARG A 273 2.65 10.49 -29.87
C ARG A 273 3.42 9.19 -30.08
N GLN A 274 4.70 9.14 -29.72
CA GLN A 274 5.47 7.91 -29.80
C GLN A 274 4.93 6.82 -28.85
N LEU A 275 4.46 7.22 -27.67
CA LEU A 275 3.79 6.33 -26.72
C LEU A 275 2.50 5.75 -27.33
N ILE A 276 1.64 6.61 -27.90
CA ILE A 276 0.40 6.21 -28.59
C ILE A 276 0.68 5.19 -29.68
N GLN A 277 1.71 5.42 -30.50
CA GLN A 277 2.13 4.47 -31.54
C GLN A 277 2.53 3.12 -30.95
N GLY A 278 3.25 3.12 -29.81
CA GLY A 278 3.63 1.90 -29.10
C GLY A 278 2.45 1.16 -28.44
N MET A 279 1.31 1.85 -28.22
CA MET A 279 0.11 1.26 -27.61
C MET A 279 -0.81 0.58 -28.64
N VAL A 280 -0.64 0.84 -29.92
CA VAL A 280 -1.47 0.26 -30.98
C VAL A 280 -1.36 -1.27 -30.96
N GLY A 281 -2.51 -1.96 -30.95
CA GLY A 281 -2.57 -3.43 -30.88
C GLY A 281 -2.56 -4.02 -29.46
N HIS A 282 -2.23 -3.25 -28.43
CA HIS A 282 -2.20 -3.71 -27.04
C HIS A 282 -3.58 -3.60 -26.37
N SER A 283 -4.37 -4.63 -26.51
CA SER A 283 -5.78 -4.66 -26.12
C SER A 283 -6.06 -4.68 -24.62
N HIS A 284 -5.07 -4.92 -23.79
CA HIS A 284 -5.17 -4.97 -22.32
C HIS A 284 -5.17 -3.60 -21.66
N LEU A 285 -4.67 -2.56 -22.36
CA LEU A 285 -4.60 -1.19 -21.82
C LEU A 285 -6.00 -0.60 -21.65
N LYS A 286 -6.33 -0.17 -20.42
CA LYS A 286 -7.63 0.40 -20.04
C LYS A 286 -7.55 1.89 -19.70
N GLU A 287 -6.45 2.30 -19.08
CA GLU A 287 -6.22 3.66 -18.60
C GLU A 287 -4.78 4.07 -18.83
N VAL A 288 -4.56 5.18 -19.51
CA VAL A 288 -3.23 5.81 -19.62
C VAL A 288 -3.42 7.31 -19.46
N PHE A 289 -2.93 7.83 -18.34
CA PHE A 289 -2.93 9.26 -18.05
C PHE A 289 -1.56 9.84 -18.39
N VAL A 290 -1.54 10.83 -19.27
CA VAL A 290 -0.35 11.61 -19.65
C VAL A 290 -0.44 13.02 -19.06
N PRO A 291 0.61 13.88 -19.15
CA PRO A 291 0.53 15.26 -18.67
C PRO A 291 -0.62 16.04 -19.32
N GLU A 292 -1.38 16.77 -18.49
CA GLU A 292 -2.55 17.55 -18.93
C GLU A 292 -2.21 18.66 -19.94
N ARG A 293 -0.94 19.12 -19.97
CA ARG A 293 -0.43 20.10 -20.92
C ARG A 293 -0.24 19.55 -22.34
N CYS A 294 -0.43 18.25 -22.56
CA CYS A 294 -0.37 17.67 -23.89
C CYS A 294 -1.54 18.14 -24.72
N LYS A 295 -1.34 18.22 -26.05
CA LYS A 295 -2.38 18.61 -26.99
C LYS A 295 -3.60 17.71 -26.87
N GLU A 296 -4.78 18.32 -26.99
CA GLU A 296 -6.07 17.64 -26.91
C GLU A 296 -6.17 16.45 -27.87
N GLU A 297 -5.62 16.58 -29.09
CA GLU A 297 -5.54 15.51 -30.10
C GLU A 297 -4.87 14.22 -29.54
N ASN A 298 -3.79 14.38 -28.75
CA ASN A 298 -3.08 13.25 -28.15
C ASN A 298 -3.91 12.63 -27.03
N ILE A 299 -4.58 13.44 -26.21
CA ILE A 299 -5.44 12.99 -25.11
C ILE A 299 -6.65 12.22 -25.68
N GLU A 300 -7.25 12.76 -26.74
CA GLU A 300 -8.37 12.08 -27.42
C GLU A 300 -7.95 10.76 -28.07
N ALA A 301 -6.79 10.72 -28.73
CA ALA A 301 -6.26 9.49 -29.31
C ALA A 301 -6.01 8.40 -28.23
N LEU A 302 -5.47 8.77 -27.05
CA LEU A 302 -5.34 7.86 -25.92
C LEU A 302 -6.69 7.35 -25.43
N PHE A 303 -7.65 8.24 -25.31
CA PHE A 303 -9.00 7.88 -24.90
C PHE A 303 -9.63 6.88 -25.89
N GLN A 304 -9.52 7.11 -27.18
CA GLN A 304 -10.03 6.20 -28.21
C GLN A 304 -9.36 4.81 -28.13
N LEU A 305 -8.05 4.75 -27.94
CA LEU A 305 -7.31 3.48 -27.80
C LEU A 305 -7.76 2.68 -26.57
N THR A 306 -8.10 3.36 -25.46
CA THR A 306 -8.48 2.71 -24.21
C THR A 306 -9.98 2.39 -24.13
N GLN A 307 -10.86 3.17 -24.81
CA GLN A 307 -12.31 2.98 -24.82
C GLN A 307 -12.84 2.05 -25.94
N ALA A 308 -12.09 1.85 -27.02
CA ALA A 308 -12.53 1.11 -28.21
C ALA A 308 -13.03 -0.34 -27.94
N LYS A 309 -13.02 -0.78 -26.69
CA LYS A 309 -13.36 -2.16 -26.26
C LYS A 309 -14.59 -2.30 -25.38
N LYS A 310 -15.11 -1.21 -24.82
CA LYS A 310 -16.37 -1.29 -24.05
C LYS A 310 -17.58 -1.55 -24.98
N GLY A 311 -17.47 -1.23 -26.28
CA GLY A 311 -18.57 -1.31 -27.27
C GLY A 311 -18.84 -2.69 -27.88
N LYS A 312 -17.93 -3.66 -27.83
CA LYS A 312 -18.10 -4.96 -28.52
C LYS A 312 -18.79 -6.07 -27.70
N LYS A 313 -18.99 -5.91 -26.41
CA LYS A 313 -19.71 -6.91 -25.57
C LYS A 313 -21.22 -6.75 -25.51
N GLY A 314 -21.79 -5.71 -26.11
CA GLY A 314 -23.24 -5.39 -26.02
C GLY A 314 -24.13 -5.85 -27.17
N LYS A 315 -23.61 -6.47 -28.23
CA LYS A 315 -24.40 -6.83 -29.44
C LYS A 315 -24.39 -8.31 -29.83
N LYS A 316 -24.26 -9.24 -28.90
CA LYS A 316 -24.57 -10.65 -29.16
C LYS A 316 -25.66 -11.10 -28.21
N GLY A 317 -26.91 -10.89 -28.60
CA GLY A 317 -28.03 -11.43 -27.84
C GLY A 317 -29.37 -10.82 -28.20
N LYS A 318 -29.72 -10.77 -29.49
CA LYS A 318 -31.12 -10.75 -29.97
C LYS A 318 -31.13 -11.12 -31.47
N LYS A 319 -31.18 -12.41 -31.75
CA LYS A 319 -31.81 -12.95 -32.96
C LYS A 319 -32.47 -14.26 -32.56
N LYS A 320 -33.81 -14.14 -32.55
CA LYS A 320 -34.85 -15.14 -32.63
C LYS A 320 -34.67 -16.44 -31.86
#